data_a329fc9fcd3eae187d4704bf65a1dbad
#
_entry.id   a329fc9fcd3eae187d4704bf65a1dbad
#
_cell.length_a   1.000
_cell.length_b   1.000
_cell.length_c   1.000
_cell.angle_alpha   90.00
_cell.angle_beta   90.00
_cell.angle_gamma   90.00
#
_symmetry.space_group_name_H-M   'P 1'
#
loop_
_entity.id
_entity.type
_entity.pdbx_description
1 polymer ?
#
loop_
_entity_poly.entity_id
_entity_poly.type
_entity_poly.pdbx_seq_one_letter_code
_entity_poly.pdbx_strand_id
1 'polypeptide(L)'
;MIRATLAVFTLALVATGASAQPTEDPFDQEAAAYWAQVSATLEGVEPEHGTIKLAGAPVTLAVPEEFDFYDDKESRTILEDLWGNAPDDTVLGMIFPAGVSPGDETWGAVITYEATGYVSDEDASSQDYDKLLASMQKLARDASPELERQGYPTAELVGWAVEPKYDAESHGVSWAKDLIFSGGNGAHTLNYDMRLLGRRGVLSVNFVAAIDAVREVQAIAPDVLAIPDFNTGEAYGDYVDGDKTAGYGVAALIAGTTGAVVAKKLGFLGVALLFLKKGWIIILALLGGAGGWFKRTFGGGTKE
;
A
#
# COMPACT_ATOMS: atom_id res chain seq x y z
N MET A 1 -70.63 68.12 -26.00
CA MET A 1 -70.04 67.76 -24.73
C MET A 1 -69.88 66.23 -24.72
N ILE A 2 -68.73 65.78 -25.08
CA ILE A 2 -68.42 64.32 -25.16
C ILE A 2 -67.34 64.05 -24.09
N ARG A 3 -67.68 63.29 -23.07
CA ARG A 3 -66.74 62.84 -22.04
C ARG A 3 -66.03 61.59 -22.53
N ALA A 4 -64.71 61.62 -22.71
CA ALA A 4 -63.87 60.48 -22.96
C ALA A 4 -63.46 59.83 -21.61
N THR A 5 -63.81 58.56 -21.46
CA THR A 5 -63.44 57.80 -20.28
C THR A 5 -62.11 57.06 -20.63
N LEU A 6 -61.06 57.35 -19.89
CA LEU A 6 -59.75 56.68 -20.02
C LEU A 6 -59.79 55.39 -19.19
N ALA A 7 -59.67 54.26 -19.86
CA ALA A 7 -59.50 52.99 -19.18
C ALA A 7 -57.99 52.74 -18.97
N VAL A 8 -57.59 52.65 -17.71
CA VAL A 8 -56.22 52.29 -17.31
C VAL A 8 -56.15 50.78 -17.21
N PHE A 9 -55.41 50.18 -18.13
CA PHE A 9 -55.05 48.73 -18.06
C PHE A 9 -53.83 48.59 -17.16
N THR A 10 -54.00 48.01 -15.97
CA THR A 10 -52.90 47.62 -15.10
C THR A 10 -52.42 46.24 -15.54
N LEU A 11 -51.24 46.19 -16.14
CA LEU A 11 -50.56 44.94 -16.49
C LEU A 11 -49.87 44.38 -15.21
N ALA A 12 -50.44 43.34 -14.62
CA ALA A 12 -49.80 42.63 -13.51
C ALA A 12 -48.70 41.71 -14.09
N LEU A 13 -47.45 42.08 -13.85
CA LEU A 13 -46.28 41.24 -14.15
C LEU A 13 -46.21 40.13 -13.08
N VAL A 14 -46.62 38.91 -13.42
CA VAL A 14 -46.39 37.73 -12.61
C VAL A 14 -44.94 37.34 -12.83
N ALA A 15 -44.07 37.72 -11.92
CA ALA A 15 -42.71 37.19 -11.86
C ALA A 15 -42.78 35.75 -11.35
N THR A 16 -42.70 34.77 -12.25
CA THR A 16 -42.42 33.39 -11.90
C THR A 16 -40.96 33.33 -11.48
N GLY A 17 -40.71 33.38 -10.15
CA GLY A 17 -39.43 33.11 -9.57
C GLY A 17 -39.08 31.62 -9.82
N ALA A 18 -38.33 31.37 -10.86
CA ALA A 18 -37.62 30.07 -11.00
C ALA A 18 -36.54 30.11 -9.91
N SER A 19 -36.78 29.39 -8.82
CA SER A 19 -35.74 29.08 -7.87
C SER A 19 -34.73 28.20 -8.63
N ALA A 20 -33.60 28.79 -9.02
CA ALA A 20 -32.47 28.01 -9.46
C ALA A 20 -32.08 27.11 -8.26
N GLN A 21 -32.31 25.82 -8.35
CA GLN A 21 -31.70 24.88 -7.43
C GLN A 21 -30.17 25.08 -7.53
N PRO A 22 -29.46 25.13 -6.41
CA PRO A 22 -28.01 25.10 -6.45
C PRO A 22 -27.63 23.86 -7.27
N THR A 23 -26.97 24.04 -8.40
CA THR A 23 -26.31 22.93 -9.08
C THR A 23 -25.19 22.51 -8.16
N GLU A 24 -25.33 21.34 -7.51
CA GLU A 24 -24.25 20.74 -6.75
C GLU A 24 -23.00 20.71 -7.62
N ASP A 25 -21.87 21.13 -7.04
CA ASP A 25 -20.59 21.15 -7.76
C ASP A 25 -20.31 19.71 -8.23
N PRO A 26 -19.91 19.47 -9.48
CA PRO A 26 -19.53 18.15 -9.95
C PRO A 26 -18.46 17.48 -9.07
N PHE A 27 -17.60 18.25 -8.43
CA PHE A 27 -16.63 17.77 -7.42
C PHE A 27 -17.31 17.17 -6.20
N ASP A 28 -18.37 17.80 -5.69
CA ASP A 28 -19.11 17.30 -4.52
C ASP A 28 -19.84 15.99 -4.85
N GLN A 29 -20.33 15.83 -6.07
CA GLN A 29 -20.96 14.58 -6.51
C GLN A 29 -19.97 13.44 -6.69
N GLU A 30 -18.76 13.70 -7.24
CA GLU A 30 -17.70 12.70 -7.38
C GLU A 30 -17.18 12.26 -6.00
N ALA A 31 -16.98 13.21 -5.07
CA ALA A 31 -16.59 12.91 -3.70
C ALA A 31 -17.65 12.08 -2.97
N ALA A 32 -18.92 12.43 -3.09
CA ALA A 32 -20.02 11.66 -2.49
C ALA A 32 -20.12 10.25 -3.06
N ALA A 33 -19.92 10.08 -4.37
CA ALA A 33 -19.91 8.77 -5.01
C ALA A 33 -18.73 7.90 -4.54
N TYR A 34 -17.53 8.49 -4.39
CA TYR A 34 -16.36 7.83 -3.83
C TYR A 34 -16.64 7.33 -2.41
N TRP A 35 -17.11 8.20 -1.52
CA TRP A 35 -17.40 7.83 -0.12
C TRP A 35 -18.54 6.82 0.01
N ALA A 36 -19.52 6.85 -0.87
CA ALA A 36 -20.55 5.83 -0.93
C ALA A 36 -19.98 4.46 -1.32
N GLN A 37 -19.02 4.42 -2.25
CA GLN A 37 -18.30 3.20 -2.62
C GLN A 37 -17.43 2.69 -1.48
N VAL A 38 -16.64 3.58 -0.83
CA VAL A 38 -15.83 3.24 0.36
C VAL A 38 -16.70 2.61 1.43
N SER A 39 -17.81 3.26 1.79
CA SER A 39 -18.73 2.77 2.82
C SER A 39 -19.34 1.42 2.47
N ALA A 40 -19.69 1.20 1.20
CA ALA A 40 -20.25 -0.09 0.74
C ALA A 40 -19.19 -1.20 0.76
N THR A 41 -17.93 -0.89 0.41
CA THR A 41 -16.83 -1.87 0.40
C THR A 41 -16.42 -2.25 1.82
N LEU A 42 -16.43 -1.28 2.75
CA LEU A 42 -16.06 -1.49 4.15
C LEU A 42 -17.24 -1.92 5.04
N GLU A 43 -18.41 -2.23 4.47
CA GLU A 43 -19.54 -2.72 5.25
C GLU A 43 -19.19 -4.07 5.91
N GLY A 44 -19.19 -4.10 7.26
CA GLY A 44 -18.83 -5.27 8.06
C GLY A 44 -17.33 -5.54 8.19
N VAL A 45 -16.48 -4.61 7.75
CA VAL A 45 -15.03 -4.61 8.01
C VAL A 45 -14.81 -3.87 9.34
N GLU A 46 -14.39 -4.59 10.37
CA GLU A 46 -14.24 -4.06 11.73
C GLU A 46 -12.81 -4.32 12.25
N PRO A 47 -12.13 -3.33 12.84
CA PRO A 47 -10.78 -3.52 13.37
C PRO A 47 -10.76 -4.35 14.65
N GLU A 48 -9.64 -5.01 14.88
CA GLU A 48 -9.36 -5.78 16.11
C GLU A 48 -8.24 -5.11 16.91
N HIS A 49 -8.31 -5.29 18.25
CA HIS A 49 -7.33 -4.77 19.21
C HIS A 49 -6.90 -5.83 20.22
N GLY A 50 -5.86 -5.52 21.00
CA GLY A 50 -5.38 -6.39 22.06
C GLY A 50 -4.48 -7.51 21.54
N THR A 51 -4.56 -8.69 22.14
CA THR A 51 -3.67 -9.80 21.84
C THR A 51 -4.24 -10.70 20.74
N ILE A 52 -3.62 -10.68 19.58
CA ILE A 52 -4.07 -11.40 18.37
C ILE A 52 -2.96 -12.36 17.92
N LYS A 53 -3.31 -13.64 17.77
CA LYS A 53 -2.40 -14.63 17.17
C LYS A 53 -2.50 -14.54 15.66
N LEU A 54 -1.41 -14.18 15.02
CA LEU A 54 -1.38 -13.99 13.57
C LEU A 54 -1.47 -15.35 12.86
N ALA A 55 -2.55 -15.57 12.13
CA ALA A 55 -2.73 -16.79 11.37
C ALA A 55 -1.66 -16.89 10.28
N GLY A 56 -1.00 -18.06 10.14
CA GLY A 56 0.03 -18.27 9.10
C GLY A 56 1.45 -17.83 9.48
N ALA A 57 1.66 -17.21 10.65
CA ALA A 57 2.97 -16.84 11.16
C ALA A 57 3.14 -17.24 12.63
N PRO A 58 4.37 -17.55 13.09
CA PRO A 58 4.65 -17.81 14.50
C PRO A 58 4.79 -16.51 15.29
N VAL A 59 3.80 -15.63 15.18
CA VAL A 59 3.81 -14.27 15.72
C VAL A 59 2.50 -13.98 16.45
N THR A 60 2.60 -13.26 17.55
CA THR A 60 1.48 -12.69 18.28
C THR A 60 1.56 -11.16 18.20
N LEU A 61 0.46 -10.50 17.88
CA LEU A 61 0.35 -9.06 17.88
C LEU A 61 -0.19 -8.58 19.23
N ALA A 62 0.38 -7.50 19.75
CA ALA A 62 -0.17 -6.75 20.87
C ALA A 62 -0.64 -5.39 20.36
N VAL A 63 -1.84 -5.35 19.76
CA VAL A 63 -2.40 -4.17 19.11
C VAL A 63 -2.96 -3.21 20.15
N PRO A 64 -2.34 -2.04 20.36
CA PRO A 64 -2.86 -1.03 21.29
C PRO A 64 -4.00 -0.22 20.65
N GLU A 65 -4.73 0.53 21.48
CA GLU A 65 -5.91 1.30 21.06
C GLU A 65 -5.61 2.45 20.06
N GLU A 66 -4.34 2.79 19.87
CA GLU A 66 -3.88 3.81 18.93
C GLU A 66 -3.81 3.30 17.48
N PHE A 67 -3.97 1.99 17.27
CA PHE A 67 -3.93 1.35 15.96
C PHE A 67 -5.10 0.41 15.76
N ASP A 68 -5.63 0.39 14.55
CA ASP A 68 -6.65 -0.53 14.08
C ASP A 68 -5.96 -1.65 13.28
N PHE A 69 -6.17 -2.91 13.71
CA PHE A 69 -5.70 -4.09 12.97
C PHE A 69 -6.87 -4.73 12.24
N TYR A 70 -6.67 -5.05 10.98
CA TYR A 70 -7.58 -5.80 10.13
C TYR A 70 -6.97 -7.15 9.80
N ASP A 71 -7.73 -8.23 9.94
CA ASP A 71 -7.27 -9.60 9.68
C ASP A 71 -6.95 -9.86 8.18
N ASP A 72 -6.57 -11.08 7.83
CA ASP A 72 -6.20 -11.46 6.45
C ASP A 72 -7.36 -11.31 5.47
N LYS A 73 -8.60 -11.54 5.89
CA LYS A 73 -9.79 -11.44 5.04
C LYS A 73 -10.18 -9.98 4.82
N GLU A 74 -10.22 -9.20 5.90
CA GLU A 74 -10.57 -7.79 5.86
C GLU A 74 -9.50 -6.98 5.12
N SER A 75 -8.23 -7.30 5.36
CA SER A 75 -7.11 -6.70 4.62
C SER A 75 -7.18 -6.97 3.13
N ARG A 76 -7.60 -8.16 2.70
CA ARG A 76 -7.84 -8.41 1.27
C ARG A 76 -9.00 -7.59 0.72
N THR A 77 -10.09 -7.42 1.46
CA THR A 77 -11.18 -6.51 1.06
C THR A 77 -10.66 -5.09 0.87
N ILE A 78 -9.84 -4.58 1.81
CA ILE A 78 -9.21 -3.26 1.68
C ILE A 78 -8.27 -3.20 0.46
N LEU A 79 -7.37 -4.17 0.32
CA LEU A 79 -6.38 -4.17 -0.75
C LEU A 79 -6.99 -4.39 -2.13
N GLU A 80 -7.87 -5.37 -2.27
CA GLU A 80 -8.38 -5.82 -3.57
C GLU A 80 -9.60 -5.00 -4.01
N ASP A 81 -10.60 -4.86 -3.14
CA ASP A 81 -11.88 -4.26 -3.51
C ASP A 81 -11.87 -2.74 -3.36
N LEU A 82 -11.18 -2.20 -2.33
CA LEU A 82 -11.10 -0.76 -2.11
C LEU A 82 -9.93 -0.14 -2.88
N TRP A 83 -8.73 -0.72 -2.74
CA TRP A 83 -7.52 -0.19 -3.34
C TRP A 83 -7.22 -0.73 -4.74
N GLY A 84 -7.96 -1.75 -5.20
CA GLY A 84 -7.85 -2.31 -6.55
C GLY A 84 -6.58 -3.12 -6.81
N ASN A 85 -5.96 -3.66 -5.78
CA ASN A 85 -4.78 -4.50 -5.89
C ASN A 85 -5.12 -5.88 -6.48
N ALA A 86 -4.12 -6.54 -7.06
CA ALA A 86 -4.27 -7.93 -7.43
C ALA A 86 -4.39 -8.81 -6.17
N PRO A 87 -5.13 -9.93 -6.22
CA PRO A 87 -5.25 -10.85 -5.11
C PRO A 87 -3.90 -11.36 -4.61
N ASP A 88 -3.68 -11.31 -3.29
CA ASP A 88 -2.49 -11.84 -2.64
C ASP A 88 -2.87 -12.60 -1.36
N ASP A 89 -2.71 -13.91 -1.39
CA ASP A 89 -2.97 -14.84 -0.31
C ASP A 89 -1.87 -14.87 0.77
N THR A 90 -0.79 -14.09 0.59
CA THR A 90 0.30 -13.96 1.56
C THR A 90 0.07 -12.86 2.59
N VAL A 91 -0.92 -12.01 2.39
CA VAL A 91 -1.31 -10.95 3.35
C VAL A 91 -1.94 -11.61 4.58
N LEU A 92 -1.41 -11.27 5.74
CA LEU A 92 -1.85 -11.77 7.05
C LEU A 92 -2.63 -10.74 7.85
N GLY A 93 -2.57 -9.47 7.46
CA GLY A 93 -3.27 -8.39 8.11
C GLY A 93 -2.75 -7.02 7.66
N MET A 94 -3.47 -5.98 8.10
CA MET A 94 -3.06 -4.59 7.92
C MET A 94 -3.23 -3.82 9.24
N ILE A 95 -2.39 -2.80 9.43
CA ILE A 95 -2.49 -1.86 10.54
C ILE A 95 -2.69 -0.45 9.98
N PHE A 96 -3.58 0.31 10.61
CA PHE A 96 -3.86 1.71 10.33
C PHE A 96 -3.84 2.54 11.62
N PRO A 97 -3.77 3.88 11.55
CA PRO A 97 -4.07 4.73 12.69
C PRO A 97 -5.51 4.49 13.15
N ALA A 98 -5.75 4.41 14.47
CA ALA A 98 -7.07 4.14 15.00
C ALA A 98 -8.10 5.20 14.61
N GLY A 99 -9.27 4.75 14.18
CA GLY A 99 -10.38 5.60 13.79
C GLY A 99 -10.21 6.35 12.47
N VAL A 100 -9.16 6.02 11.68
CA VAL A 100 -8.95 6.53 10.33
C VAL A 100 -9.40 5.49 9.33
N SER A 101 -10.29 5.87 8.40
CA SER A 101 -10.78 4.93 7.39
C SER A 101 -9.67 4.52 6.42
N PRO A 102 -9.59 3.24 6.02
CA PRO A 102 -8.71 2.80 4.92
C PRO A 102 -8.98 3.50 3.57
N GLY A 103 -10.10 4.22 3.44
CA GLY A 103 -10.43 5.05 2.29
C GLY A 103 -9.94 6.49 2.39
N ASP A 104 -9.43 6.92 3.56
CA ASP A 104 -8.84 8.24 3.76
C ASP A 104 -7.42 8.32 3.20
N GLU A 105 -6.93 9.54 3.00
CA GLU A 105 -5.51 9.77 2.70
C GLU A 105 -4.68 9.57 3.97
N THR A 106 -4.17 8.36 4.15
CA THR A 106 -3.42 7.93 5.32
C THR A 106 -2.37 6.91 4.94
N TRP A 107 -1.54 6.50 5.90
CA TRP A 107 -0.70 5.32 5.72
C TRP A 107 -1.45 4.05 6.13
N GLY A 108 -1.16 2.94 5.43
CA GLY A 108 -1.52 1.59 5.84
C GLY A 108 -0.27 0.71 5.88
N ALA A 109 -0.16 -0.16 6.87
CA ALA A 109 0.96 -1.09 7.02
C ALA A 109 0.50 -2.53 6.77
N VAL A 110 0.96 -3.13 5.68
CA VAL A 110 0.63 -4.52 5.28
C VAL A 110 1.58 -5.49 5.96
N ILE A 111 1.05 -6.53 6.58
CA ILE A 111 1.79 -7.58 7.26
C ILE A 111 1.81 -8.84 6.42
N THR A 112 3.00 -9.40 6.18
CA THR A 112 3.20 -10.70 5.55
C THR A 112 4.28 -11.50 6.29
N TYR A 113 4.29 -12.83 6.12
CA TYR A 113 5.34 -13.69 6.67
C TYR A 113 5.89 -14.65 5.62
N GLU A 114 7.21 -14.79 5.59
CA GLU A 114 7.90 -15.69 4.70
C GLU A 114 8.64 -16.77 5.49
N ALA A 115 8.16 -18.01 5.43
CA ALA A 115 8.81 -19.18 6.06
C ALA A 115 10.04 -19.64 5.26
N THR A 116 10.99 -18.74 5.02
CA THR A 116 12.19 -18.97 4.21
C THR A 116 13.25 -19.79 4.94
N GLY A 117 13.20 -19.82 6.26
CA GLY A 117 14.24 -20.27 7.15
C GLY A 117 15.01 -19.10 7.76
N TYR A 118 16.04 -19.40 8.53
CA TYR A 118 16.90 -18.42 9.19
C TYR A 118 17.67 -17.59 8.17
N VAL A 119 17.58 -16.27 8.27
CA VAL A 119 18.32 -15.31 7.44
C VAL A 119 19.50 -14.80 8.25
N SER A 120 20.74 -15.05 7.79
CA SER A 120 21.93 -14.51 8.47
C SER A 120 21.99 -12.99 8.35
N ASP A 121 22.36 -12.32 9.44
CA ASP A 121 22.57 -10.86 9.50
C ASP A 121 24.07 -10.46 9.39
N GLU A 122 24.95 -11.44 9.14
CA GLU A 122 26.41 -11.20 9.04
C GLU A 122 26.78 -10.19 7.96
N ASP A 123 25.97 -10.08 6.89
CA ASP A 123 26.20 -9.16 5.78
C ASP A 123 25.57 -7.78 5.99
N ALA A 124 24.77 -7.59 7.04
CA ALA A 124 23.95 -6.39 7.24
C ALA A 124 24.77 -5.08 7.34
N SER A 125 25.97 -5.13 7.92
CA SER A 125 26.84 -3.96 8.13
C SER A 125 27.83 -3.67 7.00
N SER A 126 27.93 -4.57 6.01
CA SER A 126 28.96 -4.53 4.96
C SER A 126 28.44 -4.10 3.59
N GLN A 127 27.18 -3.67 3.51
CA GLN A 127 26.53 -3.37 2.23
C GLN A 127 26.85 -1.99 1.68
N ASP A 128 27.08 -1.94 0.37
CA ASP A 128 27.15 -0.71 -0.42
C ASP A 128 25.73 -0.40 -0.96
N TYR A 129 24.98 0.42 -0.23
CA TYR A 129 23.57 0.70 -0.55
C TYR A 129 23.40 1.49 -1.84
N ASP A 130 24.40 2.26 -2.28
CA ASP A 130 24.38 2.94 -3.56
C ASP A 130 24.44 1.95 -4.73
N LYS A 131 25.35 0.95 -4.64
CA LYS A 131 25.39 -0.13 -5.64
C LYS A 131 24.17 -1.01 -5.63
N LEU A 132 23.61 -1.26 -4.45
CA LEU A 132 22.39 -2.02 -4.29
C LEU A 132 21.22 -1.28 -4.98
N LEU A 133 21.05 0.02 -4.70
CA LEU A 133 20.05 0.86 -5.35
C LEU A 133 20.19 0.85 -6.88
N ALA A 134 21.41 1.08 -7.38
CA ALA A 134 21.66 1.08 -8.82
C ALA A 134 21.29 -0.27 -9.49
N SER A 135 21.53 -1.37 -8.80
CA SER A 135 21.14 -2.72 -9.24
C SER A 135 19.62 -2.90 -9.24
N MET A 136 18.93 -2.43 -8.21
CA MET A 136 17.46 -2.47 -8.11
C MET A 136 16.80 -1.59 -9.19
N GLN A 137 17.32 -0.38 -9.41
CA GLN A 137 16.85 0.50 -10.48
C GLN A 137 17.02 -0.13 -11.86
N LYS A 138 18.16 -0.82 -12.09
CA LYS A 138 18.38 -1.55 -13.33
C LYS A 138 17.35 -2.67 -13.50
N LEU A 139 17.13 -3.47 -12.47
CA LEU A 139 16.14 -4.56 -12.49
C LEU A 139 14.74 -4.06 -12.79
N ALA A 140 14.32 -2.95 -12.15
CA ALA A 140 13.02 -2.32 -12.41
C ALA A 140 12.86 -1.90 -13.88
N ARG A 141 13.88 -1.22 -14.43
CA ARG A 141 13.90 -0.82 -15.86
C ARG A 141 13.87 -2.03 -16.79
N ASP A 142 14.65 -3.06 -16.50
CA ASP A 142 14.73 -4.28 -17.34
C ASP A 142 13.39 -5.06 -17.34
N ALA A 143 12.62 -4.99 -16.24
CA ALA A 143 11.34 -5.66 -16.11
C ALA A 143 10.17 -4.88 -16.75
N SER A 144 10.27 -3.56 -16.86
CA SER A 144 9.20 -2.67 -17.31
C SER A 144 8.57 -3.06 -18.66
N PRO A 145 9.33 -3.40 -19.73
CA PRO A 145 8.73 -3.75 -21.03
C PRO A 145 7.85 -5.01 -20.97
N GLU A 146 8.22 -5.97 -20.12
CA GLU A 146 7.44 -7.20 -19.96
C GLU A 146 6.14 -6.92 -19.22
N LEU A 147 6.18 -6.05 -18.21
CA LEU A 147 5.02 -5.60 -17.46
C LEU A 147 4.01 -4.89 -18.34
N GLU A 148 4.48 -3.91 -19.10
CA GLU A 148 3.65 -3.16 -20.05
C GLU A 148 2.97 -4.10 -21.05
N ARG A 149 3.72 -5.09 -21.57
CA ARG A 149 3.16 -6.08 -22.50
C ARG A 149 2.06 -6.95 -21.85
N GLN A 150 2.14 -7.18 -20.56
CA GLN A 150 1.12 -7.92 -19.79
C GLN A 150 -0.01 -7.02 -19.29
N GLY A 151 0.02 -5.72 -19.58
CA GLY A 151 -1.00 -4.75 -19.16
C GLY A 151 -0.87 -4.30 -17.71
N TYR A 152 0.30 -4.50 -17.10
CA TYR A 152 0.59 -4.07 -15.73
C TYR A 152 1.26 -2.71 -15.68
N PRO A 153 0.99 -1.87 -14.68
CA PRO A 153 1.73 -0.64 -14.47
C PRO A 153 3.20 -0.94 -14.16
N THR A 154 4.07 -0.05 -14.63
CA THR A 154 5.48 -0.09 -14.30
C THR A 154 5.80 0.87 -13.16
N ALA A 155 6.86 0.57 -12.41
CA ALA A 155 7.36 1.43 -11.36
C ALA A 155 8.78 1.90 -11.68
N GLU A 156 9.02 3.20 -11.59
CA GLU A 156 10.36 3.78 -11.55
C GLU A 156 10.80 3.85 -10.08
N LEU A 157 11.92 3.22 -9.75
CA LEU A 157 12.59 3.40 -8.47
C LEU A 157 13.46 4.65 -8.56
N VAL A 158 12.99 5.75 -7.97
CA VAL A 158 13.68 7.06 -7.97
C VAL A 158 14.93 6.99 -7.10
N GLY A 159 14.78 6.47 -5.87
CA GLY A 159 15.88 6.36 -4.92
C GLY A 159 15.45 5.85 -3.55
N TRP A 160 16.36 5.95 -2.59
CA TRP A 160 16.03 5.78 -1.20
C TRP A 160 15.32 7.04 -0.68
N ALA A 161 14.10 6.91 -0.18
CA ALA A 161 13.48 7.93 0.68
C ALA A 161 14.09 7.87 2.09
N VAL A 162 14.46 6.65 2.53
CA VAL A 162 15.24 6.37 3.74
C VAL A 162 16.22 5.24 3.41
N GLU A 163 17.52 5.47 3.63
CA GLU A 163 18.53 4.42 3.42
C GLU A 163 18.31 3.22 4.33
N PRO A 164 18.67 2.01 3.89
CA PRO A 164 18.56 0.82 4.72
C PRO A 164 19.36 0.93 6.01
N LYS A 165 18.72 0.52 7.10
CA LYS A 165 19.32 0.45 8.43
C LYS A 165 19.00 -0.88 9.10
N TYR A 166 20.01 -1.60 9.54
CA TYR A 166 19.87 -2.79 10.36
C TYR A 166 20.00 -2.41 11.85
N ASP A 167 19.11 -2.97 12.65
CA ASP A 167 19.14 -2.86 14.11
C ASP A 167 19.40 -4.26 14.70
N ALA A 168 20.55 -4.41 15.34
CA ALA A 168 20.98 -5.68 15.91
C ALA A 168 20.25 -6.04 17.23
N GLU A 169 19.57 -5.08 17.88
CA GLU A 169 18.81 -5.36 19.10
C GLU A 169 17.47 -6.03 18.78
N SER A 170 16.77 -5.52 17.78
CA SER A 170 15.51 -6.08 17.30
C SER A 170 15.68 -7.13 16.23
N HIS A 171 16.89 -7.35 15.71
CA HIS A 171 17.16 -8.13 14.49
C HIS A 171 16.27 -7.68 13.32
N GLY A 172 16.06 -6.37 13.23
CA GLY A 172 15.20 -5.74 12.25
C GLY A 172 16.00 -4.97 11.20
N VAL A 173 15.49 -4.93 9.98
CA VAL A 173 16.00 -4.05 8.93
C VAL A 173 14.88 -3.18 8.39
N SER A 174 15.15 -1.89 8.21
CA SER A 174 14.18 -0.95 7.65
C SER A 174 14.80 -0.10 6.55
N TRP A 175 14.01 0.25 5.55
CA TRP A 175 14.37 1.16 4.47
C TRP A 175 13.10 1.74 3.83
N ALA A 176 13.25 2.83 3.09
CA ALA A 176 12.14 3.35 2.29
C ALA A 176 12.56 3.66 0.86
N LYS A 177 11.72 3.31 -0.06
CA LYS A 177 11.85 3.59 -1.51
C LYS A 177 10.92 4.73 -1.89
N ASP A 178 11.43 5.60 -2.76
CA ASP A 178 10.65 6.57 -3.52
C ASP A 178 10.33 5.96 -4.88
N LEU A 179 9.05 5.79 -5.19
CA LEU A 179 8.56 5.15 -6.39
C LEU A 179 7.64 6.09 -7.18
N ILE A 180 7.76 6.04 -8.51
CA ILE A 180 6.80 6.67 -9.42
C ILE A 180 6.18 5.58 -10.29
N PHE A 181 4.85 5.55 -10.34
CA PHE A 181 4.14 4.55 -11.14
C PHE A 181 3.65 5.11 -12.47
N SER A 182 3.72 4.27 -13.52
CA SER A 182 3.12 4.61 -14.81
C SER A 182 1.61 4.79 -14.63
N GLY A 183 1.07 5.92 -15.13
CA GLY A 183 -0.35 6.27 -14.95
C GLY A 183 -0.66 7.10 -13.70
N GLY A 184 0.29 7.29 -12.78
CA GLY A 184 0.12 8.08 -11.56
C GLY A 184 0.41 9.58 -11.68
N ASN A 185 0.39 10.17 -12.89
CA ASN A 185 0.67 11.60 -13.13
C ASN A 185 2.01 12.11 -12.54
N GLY A 186 2.98 11.21 -12.35
CA GLY A 186 4.26 11.55 -11.73
C GLY A 186 4.20 11.72 -10.21
N ALA A 187 3.12 11.31 -9.56
CA ALA A 187 3.05 11.30 -8.10
C ALA A 187 4.06 10.31 -7.51
N HIS A 188 4.74 10.74 -6.46
CA HIS A 188 5.70 9.93 -5.74
C HIS A 188 5.03 9.16 -4.61
N THR A 189 5.34 7.87 -4.51
CA THR A 189 4.82 6.96 -3.50
C THR A 189 5.93 6.53 -2.57
N LEU A 190 5.69 6.62 -1.27
CA LEU A 190 6.51 6.05 -0.23
C LEU A 190 6.21 4.56 -0.08
N ASN A 191 7.24 3.73 -0.15
CA ASN A 191 7.19 2.34 0.21
C ASN A 191 8.22 2.09 1.31
N TYR A 192 7.76 2.11 2.57
CA TYR A 192 8.61 1.94 3.74
C TYR A 192 8.53 0.49 4.22
N ASP A 193 9.60 -0.22 4.03
CA ASP A 193 9.73 -1.63 4.36
C ASP A 193 10.39 -1.81 5.72
N MET A 194 9.83 -2.68 6.55
CA MET A 194 10.46 -3.23 7.74
C MET A 194 10.43 -4.75 7.69
N ARG A 195 11.52 -5.36 8.11
CA ARG A 195 11.67 -6.81 8.17
C ARG A 195 12.19 -7.19 9.55
N LEU A 196 11.43 -8.02 10.27
CA LEU A 196 11.86 -8.66 11.51
C LEU A 196 12.32 -10.06 11.20
N LEU A 197 13.57 -10.36 11.53
CA LEU A 197 14.15 -11.68 11.34
C LEU A 197 13.71 -12.58 12.50
N GLY A 198 13.17 -13.74 12.16
CA GLY A 198 12.82 -14.79 13.12
C GLY A 198 13.65 -16.04 12.88
N ARG A 199 13.51 -17.03 13.77
CA ARG A 199 14.20 -18.32 13.67
C ARG A 199 13.96 -19.04 12.36
N ARG A 200 12.72 -19.00 11.83
CA ARG A 200 12.31 -19.81 10.67
C ARG A 200 11.81 -19.01 9.49
N GLY A 201 11.90 -17.70 9.56
CA GLY A 201 11.44 -16.82 8.49
C GLY A 201 11.51 -15.36 8.83
N VAL A 202 10.87 -14.56 8.02
CA VAL A 202 10.90 -13.09 8.09
C VAL A 202 9.47 -12.56 8.14
N LEU A 203 9.17 -11.77 9.17
CA LEU A 203 7.96 -10.97 9.22
C LEU A 203 8.22 -9.66 8.48
N SER A 204 7.33 -9.30 7.59
CA SER A 204 7.39 -8.07 6.83
C SER A 204 6.26 -7.15 7.26
N VAL A 205 6.59 -5.90 7.54
CA VAL A 205 5.63 -4.80 7.73
C VAL A 205 5.98 -3.74 6.69
N ASN A 206 5.06 -3.49 5.78
CA ASN A 206 5.29 -2.58 4.66
C ASN A 206 4.28 -1.43 4.71
N PHE A 207 4.75 -0.24 5.02
CA PHE A 207 3.94 0.98 4.97
C PHE A 207 3.86 1.51 3.55
N VAL A 208 2.66 1.97 3.25
CA VAL A 208 2.32 2.63 2.00
C VAL A 208 1.69 3.96 2.30
N ALA A 209 2.22 5.00 1.68
CA ALA A 209 1.75 6.36 1.84
C ALA A 209 2.15 7.24 0.66
N ALA A 210 1.69 8.49 0.62
CA ALA A 210 2.29 9.52 -0.20
C ALA A 210 3.72 9.82 0.29
N ILE A 211 4.61 10.25 -0.61
CA ILE A 211 6.03 10.46 -0.28
C ILE A 211 6.25 11.53 0.80
N ASP A 212 5.37 12.52 0.88
CA ASP A 212 5.41 13.59 1.88
C ASP A 212 5.11 13.11 3.30
N ALA A 213 4.45 11.95 3.46
CA ALA A 213 4.23 11.27 4.74
C ALA A 213 5.49 10.59 5.31
N VAL A 214 6.64 10.63 4.61
CA VAL A 214 7.87 9.92 5.05
C VAL A 214 8.27 10.22 6.49
N ARG A 215 8.13 11.47 6.95
CA ARG A 215 8.49 11.87 8.33
C ARG A 215 7.51 11.32 9.35
N GLU A 216 6.23 11.29 9.01
CA GLU A 216 5.19 10.71 9.85
C GLU A 216 5.40 9.20 9.99
N VAL A 217 5.58 8.50 8.87
CA VAL A 217 5.85 7.06 8.87
C VAL A 217 7.13 6.72 9.64
N GLN A 218 8.21 7.49 9.46
CA GLN A 218 9.45 7.28 10.24
C GLN A 218 9.24 7.47 11.74
N ALA A 219 8.37 8.38 12.15
CA ALA A 219 8.09 8.64 13.56
C ALA A 219 7.27 7.52 14.19
N ILE A 220 6.29 6.95 13.46
CA ILE A 220 5.37 5.93 13.96
C ILE A 220 5.88 4.50 13.76
N ALA A 221 6.80 4.29 12.82
CA ALA A 221 7.30 2.96 12.47
C ALA A 221 7.85 2.17 13.67
N PRO A 222 8.57 2.77 14.64
CA PRO A 222 9.01 2.04 15.83
C PRO A 222 7.85 1.51 16.69
N ASP A 223 6.77 2.28 16.82
CA ASP A 223 5.59 1.88 17.62
C ASP A 223 4.85 0.74 16.93
N VAL A 224 4.68 0.80 15.61
CA VAL A 224 4.09 -0.29 14.82
C VAL A 224 4.99 -1.54 14.85
N LEU A 225 6.32 -1.37 14.84
CA LEU A 225 7.27 -2.48 14.91
C LEU A 225 7.27 -3.17 16.29
N ALA A 226 6.82 -2.50 17.33
CA ALA A 226 6.69 -3.05 18.68
C ALA A 226 5.42 -3.90 18.86
N ILE A 227 4.48 -3.88 17.90
CA ILE A 227 3.22 -4.64 17.96
C ILE A 227 3.46 -6.15 17.78
N PRO A 228 4.21 -6.63 16.75
CA PRO A 228 4.47 -8.04 16.55
C PRO A 228 5.58 -8.56 17.46
N ASP A 229 5.35 -9.73 18.07
CA ASP A 229 6.35 -10.48 18.82
C ASP A 229 6.37 -11.94 18.35
N PHE A 230 7.57 -12.49 18.15
CA PHE A 230 7.72 -13.90 17.79
C PHE A 230 7.35 -14.78 18.99
N ASN A 231 6.57 -15.82 18.73
CA ASN A 231 6.20 -16.78 19.75
C ASN A 231 7.44 -17.45 20.37
N THR A 232 7.34 -17.92 21.60
CA THR A 232 8.43 -18.61 22.33
C THR A 232 9.09 -19.68 21.47
N GLY A 233 10.39 -19.61 21.29
CA GLY A 233 11.18 -20.52 20.46
C GLY A 233 11.22 -20.18 18.96
N GLU A 234 10.65 -19.04 18.55
CA GLU A 234 10.61 -18.59 17.17
C GLU A 234 11.38 -17.28 16.92
N ALA A 235 11.89 -16.64 17.98
CA ALA A 235 12.70 -15.44 17.87
C ALA A 235 14.03 -15.72 17.15
N TYR A 236 14.68 -14.69 16.61
CA TYR A 236 15.95 -14.81 15.89
C TYR A 236 17.04 -15.52 16.70
N GLY A 237 17.15 -15.17 17.98
CA GLY A 237 18.11 -15.77 18.91
C GLY A 237 17.83 -17.22 19.31
N ASP A 238 16.66 -17.77 18.95
CA ASP A 238 16.30 -19.18 19.21
C ASP A 238 16.84 -20.15 18.14
N TYR A 239 17.59 -19.65 17.15
CA TYR A 239 18.20 -20.50 16.12
C TYR A 239 19.08 -21.57 16.74
N VAL A 240 19.00 -22.78 16.21
CA VAL A 240 19.84 -23.90 16.58
C VAL A 240 20.44 -24.56 15.35
N ASP A 241 21.63 -25.13 15.51
CA ASP A 241 22.31 -25.86 14.44
C ASP A 241 21.40 -26.97 13.87
N GLY A 242 21.24 -26.94 12.55
CA GLY A 242 20.35 -27.87 11.83
C GLY A 242 19.00 -27.29 11.46
N ASP A 243 18.65 -26.10 11.93
CA ASP A 243 17.48 -25.38 11.42
C ASP A 243 17.67 -25.03 9.93
N LYS A 244 16.55 -24.92 9.21
CA LYS A 244 16.58 -24.50 7.81
C LYS A 244 17.08 -23.07 7.69
N THR A 245 18.09 -22.83 6.88
CA THR A 245 18.56 -21.50 6.52
C THR A 245 17.96 -21.02 5.21
N ALA A 246 17.80 -19.71 5.05
CA ALA A 246 17.26 -19.09 3.86
C ALA A 246 18.23 -19.19 2.65
N GLY A 247 19.53 -19.34 2.92
CA GLY A 247 20.58 -19.36 1.88
C GLY A 247 20.90 -17.98 1.30
N TYR A 248 20.45 -16.91 1.95
CA TYR A 248 20.73 -15.52 1.64
C TYR A 248 20.75 -14.69 2.95
N GLY A 249 21.33 -13.49 2.90
CA GLY A 249 21.42 -12.56 4.02
C GLY A 249 20.54 -11.31 3.85
N VAL A 250 20.76 -10.32 4.73
CA VAL A 250 19.97 -9.07 4.78
C VAL A 250 20.01 -8.28 3.47
N ALA A 251 21.16 -8.25 2.78
CA ALA A 251 21.27 -7.55 1.50
C ALA A 251 20.26 -8.06 0.45
N ALA A 252 20.04 -9.35 0.40
CA ALA A 252 19.06 -9.96 -0.52
C ALA A 252 17.61 -9.64 -0.11
N LEU A 253 17.34 -9.51 1.20
CA LEU A 253 16.04 -9.04 1.69
C LEU A 253 15.75 -7.62 1.19
N ILE A 254 16.70 -6.70 1.35
CA ILE A 254 16.56 -5.30 0.91
C ILE A 254 16.39 -5.22 -0.60
N ALA A 255 17.18 -5.99 -1.36
CA ALA A 255 17.07 -6.06 -2.82
C ALA A 255 15.75 -6.69 -3.28
N GLY A 256 15.02 -7.38 -2.41
CA GLY A 256 13.85 -8.16 -2.76
C GLY A 256 14.21 -9.41 -3.60
N THR A 257 15.49 -9.83 -3.61
CA THR A 257 15.99 -10.98 -4.40
C THR A 257 15.93 -12.29 -3.63
N THR A 258 15.12 -12.36 -2.61
CA THR A 258 14.92 -13.54 -1.75
C THR A 258 14.46 -14.78 -2.52
N GLY A 259 13.88 -14.58 -3.70
CA GLY A 259 13.60 -15.65 -4.66
C GLY A 259 14.75 -16.01 -5.61
N ALA A 260 15.95 -15.44 -5.47
CA ALA A 260 17.06 -15.69 -6.41
C ALA A 260 17.53 -17.16 -6.46
N VAL A 261 17.32 -17.92 -5.38
CA VAL A 261 17.53 -19.37 -5.39
C VAL A 261 16.49 -20.08 -6.28
N VAL A 262 15.27 -19.54 -6.34
CA VAL A 262 14.20 -19.96 -7.25
C VAL A 262 14.49 -19.48 -8.67
N ALA A 263 15.11 -18.30 -8.83
CA ALA A 263 15.47 -17.73 -10.13
C ALA A 263 16.44 -18.57 -10.94
N LYS A 264 17.36 -19.26 -10.29
CA LYS A 264 18.22 -20.25 -10.98
C LYS A 264 17.41 -21.41 -11.59
N LYS A 265 16.22 -21.71 -11.07
CA LYS A 265 15.32 -22.75 -11.58
C LYS A 265 14.26 -22.25 -12.55
N LEU A 266 13.83 -20.98 -12.43
CA LEU A 266 12.73 -20.41 -13.21
C LEU A 266 13.18 -19.38 -14.26
N GLY A 267 14.48 -19.03 -14.30
CA GLY A 267 15.01 -17.99 -15.16
C GLY A 267 14.67 -16.57 -14.68
N PHE A 268 15.26 -15.55 -15.33
CA PHE A 268 15.14 -14.12 -14.98
C PHE A 268 13.69 -13.61 -14.92
N LEU A 269 12.79 -14.16 -15.76
CA LEU A 269 11.37 -13.81 -15.77
C LEU A 269 10.63 -14.23 -14.48
N GLY A 270 11.02 -15.35 -13.88
CA GLY A 270 10.45 -15.80 -12.61
C GLY A 270 10.78 -14.88 -11.45
N VAL A 271 11.96 -14.24 -11.48
CA VAL A 271 12.39 -13.25 -10.46
C VAL A 271 11.63 -11.95 -10.61
N ALA A 272 11.49 -11.45 -11.84
CA ALA A 272 10.72 -10.26 -12.13
C ALA A 272 9.25 -10.42 -11.69
N LEU A 273 8.64 -11.59 -11.95
CA LEU A 273 7.27 -11.91 -11.53
C LEU A 273 7.10 -12.04 -10.02
N LEU A 274 8.13 -12.51 -9.29
CA LEU A 274 8.11 -12.57 -7.82
C LEU A 274 8.24 -11.17 -7.22
N PHE A 275 9.06 -10.30 -7.81
CA PHE A 275 9.12 -8.87 -7.46
C PHE A 275 7.76 -8.18 -7.62
N LEU A 276 7.07 -8.54 -8.68
CA LEU A 276 5.78 -7.98 -9.03
C LEU A 276 4.65 -8.52 -8.17
N LYS A 277 4.65 -9.83 -7.88
CA LYS A 277 3.68 -10.41 -6.93
C LYS A 277 3.75 -9.78 -5.54
N LYS A 278 4.91 -9.29 -5.10
CA LYS A 278 5.11 -8.75 -3.74
C LYS A 278 5.25 -7.23 -3.64
N GLY A 279 5.55 -6.54 -4.74
CA GLY A 279 5.70 -5.07 -4.76
C GLY A 279 4.49 -4.33 -5.34
N TRP A 280 3.56 -5.03 -5.92
CA TRP A 280 2.38 -4.53 -6.62
C TRP A 280 1.24 -4.11 -5.73
N ILE A 281 1.10 -4.80 -4.63
CA ILE A 281 -0.01 -4.68 -3.68
C ILE A 281 -0.25 -3.24 -3.23
N ILE A 282 0.72 -2.37 -3.48
CA ILE A 282 0.87 -1.11 -2.78
C ILE A 282 0.51 0.11 -3.64
N ILE A 283 0.26 -0.09 -4.95
CA ILE A 283 0.30 1.01 -5.91
C ILE A 283 -1.00 1.76 -6.07
N LEU A 284 -2.12 1.11 -5.86
CA LEU A 284 -3.43 1.68 -6.18
C LEU A 284 -4.11 2.41 -5.01
N ALA A 285 -3.63 2.25 -3.79
CA ALA A 285 -4.20 2.92 -2.62
C ALA A 285 -4.12 4.45 -2.69
N LEU A 286 -3.02 4.98 -3.21
CA LEU A 286 -2.83 6.43 -3.35
C LEU A 286 -3.54 7.02 -4.58
N LEU A 287 -4.03 6.18 -5.48
CA LEU A 287 -4.79 6.59 -6.65
C LEU A 287 -6.31 6.49 -6.45
N GLY A 288 -6.76 5.91 -5.33
CA GLY A 288 -8.18 5.78 -4.99
C GLY A 288 -8.88 7.13 -4.80
N GLY A 289 -8.16 8.16 -4.30
CA GLY A 289 -8.61 9.54 -4.33
C GLY A 289 -8.74 10.11 -5.76
N ALA A 290 -8.14 9.44 -6.75
CA ALA A 290 -8.20 9.78 -8.17
C ALA A 290 -9.00 8.75 -9.00
N GLY A 291 -9.77 7.85 -8.36
CA GLY A 291 -10.53 6.78 -9.04
C GLY A 291 -11.50 7.27 -10.11
N GLY A 292 -11.97 8.50 -10.02
CA GLY A 292 -12.71 9.17 -11.10
C GLY A 292 -11.88 9.43 -12.36
N TRP A 293 -10.56 9.57 -12.21
CA TRP A 293 -9.65 9.87 -13.32
C TRP A 293 -9.29 8.63 -14.15
N PHE A 294 -9.12 7.46 -13.52
CA PHE A 294 -8.78 6.21 -14.22
C PHE A 294 -9.87 5.76 -15.21
N LYS A 295 -11.14 5.93 -14.83
CA LYS A 295 -12.28 5.64 -15.70
C LYS A 295 -12.37 6.58 -16.91
N ARG A 296 -11.85 7.81 -16.79
CA ARG A 296 -11.86 8.84 -17.84
C ARG A 296 -10.77 8.63 -18.91
N THR A 297 -9.64 8.04 -18.52
CA THR A 297 -8.48 7.86 -19.41
C THR A 297 -8.57 6.55 -20.20
N PHE A 298 -9.20 5.52 -19.67
CA PHE A 298 -9.28 4.19 -20.30
C PHE A 298 -10.69 3.75 -20.70
N GLY A 299 -11.74 4.52 -20.37
CA GLY A 299 -13.14 4.22 -20.71
C GLY A 299 -13.66 4.87 -21.99
N GLY A 300 -12.84 5.56 -22.75
CA GLY A 300 -13.22 6.32 -23.94
C GLY A 300 -12.71 5.71 -25.24
N GLY A 301 -13.38 4.69 -25.75
CA GLY A 301 -13.03 4.16 -27.05
C GLY A 301 -13.91 3.02 -27.55
N THR A 302 -15.18 3.27 -27.81
CA THR A 302 -15.89 2.63 -28.95
C THR A 302 -17.13 3.45 -29.24
N LYS A 303 -17.03 4.33 -30.20
CA LYS A 303 -18.16 4.70 -31.05
C LYS A 303 -17.72 4.53 -32.49
N GLU A 304 -18.46 3.64 -33.13
CA GLU A 304 -18.56 3.26 -34.55
C GLU A 304 -17.45 2.36 -35.06
#